data_847a033ed52cfd76bde77ccd7fa77d01
#
_entry.id   847a033ed52cfd76bde77ccd7fa77d01
#
_cell.length_a   1.000
_cell.length_b   1.000
_cell.length_c   1.000
_cell.angle_alpha   90.00
_cell.angle_beta   90.00
_cell.angle_gamma   90.00
#
_symmetry.space_group_name_H-M   'P 1'
#
loop_
_entity.id
_entity.type
_entity.pdbx_description
1 polymer ?
#
loop_
_entity_poly.entity_id
_entity_poly.type
_entity_poly.pdbx_seq_one_letter_code
_entity_poly.pdbx_strand_id
1 'polypeptide(L)'
;MQTENQTSKIKPADRLASVSEYYFSKKLKEVAQMNAEGKDVISLGIGSPDMPPSEATIQTLCREAQNPDGHGYMPYVGIPELRRSFAAWYKKWYGVELNPNTEIQPLIGSKEGILHVTLAFVNPGEQVLVPNPGYPTYTSLSKILGAEVINYNLKEENGWMPDFDELERMDMSRVKLMWTNYPNMPTGANATPELYAKLVDFARRKDIVIVNDNPYSFILNDHPLSILSVPGAKECCIEFNSMSKSHNMPGWRIGMLASNADFVQWILKVKSNIDSGMFRAMQLAAANALEAEQEWYDGNNKNYRNRRHLAGEIMHALGCTYDEKQVGMFLWGKIPDSCADVEELTEKVLHNARVFITPGFIFGSNGKRYIRISLCCKDHKLEEALKRIREMK
;
A
#
# COMPACT_ATOMS: atom_id res chain seq x y z
N MET A 1 -41.10 10.67 12.07
CA MET A 1 -40.56 10.79 13.44
C MET A 1 -39.06 10.65 13.33
N GLN A 2 -38.34 11.77 13.36
CA GLN A 2 -36.89 11.79 13.46
C GLN A 2 -36.54 11.35 14.88
N THR A 3 -35.91 10.18 14.99
CA THR A 3 -35.28 9.78 16.27
C THR A 3 -34.12 10.73 16.49
N GLU A 4 -34.28 11.69 17.41
CA GLU A 4 -33.18 12.44 17.99
C GLU A 4 -32.17 11.43 18.53
N ASN A 5 -31.03 11.29 17.84
CA ASN A 5 -29.87 10.61 18.38
C ASN A 5 -29.48 11.37 19.66
N GLN A 6 -29.71 10.77 20.82
CA GLN A 6 -29.18 11.25 22.11
C GLN A 6 -27.64 11.29 21.93
N THR A 7 -27.12 12.47 21.68
CA THR A 7 -25.68 12.69 21.64
C THR A 7 -25.13 12.41 23.03
N SER A 8 -24.26 11.43 23.17
CA SER A 8 -23.58 11.13 24.42
C SER A 8 -22.96 12.41 24.99
N LYS A 9 -23.07 12.59 26.31
CA LYS A 9 -22.38 13.68 27.03
C LYS A 9 -20.85 13.52 26.98
N ILE A 10 -20.39 12.31 26.72
CA ILE A 10 -18.97 11.97 26.55
C ILE A 10 -18.57 12.33 25.12
N LYS A 11 -17.57 13.18 24.98
CA LYS A 11 -17.01 13.58 23.67
C LYS A 11 -15.78 12.74 23.33
N PRO A 12 -15.57 12.44 22.05
CA PRO A 12 -14.32 11.81 21.60
C PRO A 12 -13.14 12.77 21.79
N ALA A 13 -11.91 12.24 21.75
CA ALA A 13 -10.71 13.07 21.77
C ALA A 13 -10.65 13.99 20.53
N ASP A 14 -10.17 15.21 20.71
CA ASP A 14 -10.12 16.25 19.65
C ASP A 14 -9.35 15.79 18.40
N ARG A 15 -8.34 14.93 18.58
CA ARG A 15 -7.57 14.36 17.45
C ARG A 15 -8.44 13.62 16.44
N LEU A 16 -9.61 13.10 16.81
CA LEU A 16 -10.53 12.44 15.89
C LEU A 16 -11.22 13.40 14.92
N ALA A 17 -11.29 14.69 15.27
CA ALA A 17 -11.82 15.71 14.38
C ALA A 17 -10.91 15.97 13.16
N SER A 18 -9.62 15.60 13.25
CA SER A 18 -8.66 15.72 12.15
C SER A 18 -8.84 14.68 11.04
N VAL A 19 -9.69 13.66 11.26
CA VAL A 19 -9.91 12.55 10.34
C VAL A 19 -11.38 12.44 9.99
N SER A 20 -11.73 12.73 8.74
CA SER A 20 -13.08 12.52 8.23
C SER A 20 -13.30 11.06 7.81
N GLU A 21 -14.57 10.63 7.78
CA GLU A 21 -14.88 9.31 7.19
C GLU A 21 -14.40 9.28 5.74
N TYR A 22 -13.67 8.26 5.43
CA TYR A 22 -13.04 8.05 4.14
C TYR A 22 -14.09 7.98 3.01
N TYR A 23 -13.94 8.77 1.95
CA TYR A 23 -14.79 8.71 0.76
C TYR A 23 -14.97 7.26 0.27
N PHE A 24 -13.86 6.51 0.22
CA PHE A 24 -13.87 5.11 -0.18
C PHE A 24 -14.75 4.23 0.71
N SER A 25 -14.76 4.48 2.04
CA SER A 25 -15.64 3.76 2.98
C SER A 25 -17.12 4.04 2.70
N LYS A 26 -17.46 5.30 2.42
CA LYS A 26 -18.84 5.69 2.06
C LYS A 26 -19.28 5.00 0.77
N LYS A 27 -18.42 4.99 -0.25
CA LYS A 27 -18.71 4.33 -1.54
C LYS A 27 -18.82 2.82 -1.42
N LEU A 28 -18.02 2.18 -0.57
CA LEU A 28 -18.17 0.74 -0.31
C LEU A 28 -19.51 0.41 0.37
N LYS A 29 -19.99 1.27 1.27
CA LYS A 29 -21.33 1.12 1.88
C LYS A 29 -22.43 1.26 0.83
N GLU A 30 -22.31 2.25 -0.06
CA GLU A 30 -23.25 2.44 -1.18
C GLU A 30 -23.27 1.23 -2.13
N VAL A 31 -22.10 0.74 -2.54
CA VAL A 31 -21.97 -0.47 -3.37
C VAL A 31 -22.59 -1.70 -2.67
N ALA A 32 -22.34 -1.86 -1.36
CA ALA A 32 -22.94 -2.94 -0.58
C ALA A 32 -24.45 -2.86 -0.53
N GLN A 33 -25.02 -1.65 -0.35
CA GLN A 33 -26.45 -1.41 -0.40
C GLN A 33 -27.02 -1.73 -1.78
N MET A 34 -26.40 -1.24 -2.86
CA MET A 34 -26.82 -1.52 -4.23
C MET A 34 -26.85 -3.05 -4.51
N ASN A 35 -25.85 -3.78 -3.99
CA ASN A 35 -25.80 -5.23 -4.14
C ASN A 35 -26.91 -5.93 -3.32
N ALA A 36 -27.22 -5.44 -2.12
CA ALA A 36 -28.34 -5.93 -1.32
C ALA A 36 -29.70 -5.71 -2.02
N GLU A 37 -29.81 -4.66 -2.84
CA GLU A 37 -30.96 -4.37 -3.70
C GLU A 37 -30.97 -5.18 -5.03
N GLY A 38 -30.02 -6.09 -5.23
CA GLY A 38 -29.93 -6.95 -6.41
C GLY A 38 -29.31 -6.29 -7.65
N LYS A 39 -28.59 -5.16 -7.50
CA LYS A 39 -28.02 -4.43 -8.66
C LYS A 39 -26.74 -5.07 -9.22
N ASP A 40 -26.17 -6.07 -8.57
CA ASP A 40 -24.94 -6.79 -8.99
C ASP A 40 -23.81 -5.85 -9.46
N VAL A 41 -23.37 -4.98 -8.56
CA VAL A 41 -22.27 -4.04 -8.85
C VAL A 41 -20.93 -4.77 -8.86
N ILE A 42 -20.19 -4.63 -9.95
CA ILE A 42 -18.82 -5.13 -10.08
C ILE A 42 -17.86 -4.07 -9.51
N SER A 43 -17.12 -4.43 -8.45
CA SER A 43 -16.15 -3.51 -7.85
C SER A 43 -14.76 -3.69 -8.44
N LEU A 44 -14.26 -2.67 -9.12
CA LEU A 44 -12.89 -2.55 -9.63
C LEU A 44 -12.05 -1.57 -8.78
N GLY A 45 -12.53 -1.23 -7.57
CA GLY A 45 -11.87 -0.25 -6.71
C GLY A 45 -10.93 -0.86 -5.67
N ILE A 46 -11.18 -2.11 -5.24
CA ILE A 46 -10.49 -2.72 -4.10
C ILE A 46 -9.19 -3.40 -4.53
N GLY A 47 -8.07 -3.01 -3.93
CA GLY A 47 -6.76 -3.61 -4.17
C GLY A 47 -6.47 -4.79 -3.23
N SER A 48 -7.31 -5.83 -3.28
CA SER A 48 -7.11 -7.07 -2.53
C SER A 48 -6.96 -8.23 -3.49
N PRO A 49 -5.79 -8.89 -3.56
CA PRO A 49 -5.63 -10.09 -4.36
C PRO A 49 -6.75 -11.10 -4.08
N ASP A 50 -7.29 -11.67 -5.14
CA ASP A 50 -8.37 -12.66 -5.11
C ASP A 50 -7.88 -14.08 -5.38
N MET A 51 -6.58 -14.22 -5.67
CA MET A 51 -5.90 -15.51 -5.78
C MET A 51 -5.47 -15.99 -4.40
N PRO A 52 -5.46 -17.33 -4.14
CA PRO A 52 -4.99 -17.86 -2.86
C PRO A 52 -3.46 -17.79 -2.74
N PRO A 53 -2.91 -17.90 -1.50
CA PRO A 53 -1.52 -18.25 -1.28
C PRO A 53 -1.19 -19.62 -1.88
N SER A 54 0.10 -19.99 -1.92
CA SER A 54 0.50 -21.32 -2.38
C SER A 54 -0.10 -22.43 -1.51
N GLU A 55 -0.37 -23.56 -2.10
CA GLU A 55 -0.90 -24.73 -1.37
C GLU A 55 0.03 -25.14 -0.22
N ALA A 56 1.34 -25.14 -0.45
CA ALA A 56 2.34 -25.43 0.57
C ALA A 56 2.26 -24.48 1.78
N THR A 57 1.99 -23.20 1.53
CA THR A 57 1.80 -22.19 2.58
C THR A 57 0.55 -22.48 3.40
N ILE A 58 -0.57 -22.80 2.74
CA ILE A 58 -1.84 -23.16 3.41
C ILE A 58 -1.67 -24.42 4.25
N GLN A 59 -1.06 -25.45 3.70
CA GLN A 59 -0.81 -26.73 4.41
C GLN A 59 0.11 -26.53 5.62
N THR A 60 1.11 -25.65 5.50
CA THR A 60 1.97 -25.29 6.63
C THR A 60 1.15 -24.65 7.75
N LEU A 61 0.27 -23.69 7.44
CA LEU A 61 -0.63 -23.09 8.43
C LEU A 61 -1.48 -24.16 9.13
N CYS A 62 -2.12 -25.04 8.36
CA CYS A 62 -3.01 -26.08 8.90
C CYS A 62 -2.26 -27.05 9.83
N ARG A 63 -1.08 -27.49 9.43
CA ARG A 63 -0.23 -28.38 10.23
C ARG A 63 0.21 -27.73 11.53
N GLU A 64 0.73 -26.52 11.44
CA GLU A 64 1.28 -25.80 12.60
C GLU A 64 0.18 -25.30 13.56
N ALA A 65 -1.02 -25.03 13.07
CA ALA A 65 -2.18 -24.71 13.91
C ALA A 65 -2.67 -25.90 14.74
N GLN A 66 -2.32 -27.13 14.37
CA GLN A 66 -2.63 -28.34 15.15
C GLN A 66 -1.58 -28.65 16.24
N ASN A 67 -0.46 -27.94 16.25
CA ASN A 67 0.57 -28.12 17.26
C ASN A 67 0.09 -27.55 18.61
N PRO A 68 -0.09 -28.38 19.66
CA PRO A 68 -0.61 -27.92 20.96
C PRO A 68 0.30 -26.90 21.65
N ASP A 69 1.59 -26.89 21.33
CA ASP A 69 2.55 -25.95 21.90
C ASP A 69 2.66 -24.64 21.10
N GLY A 70 1.88 -24.49 20.03
CA GLY A 70 1.93 -23.36 19.10
C GLY A 70 1.05 -22.17 19.47
N HIS A 71 0.30 -22.20 20.58
CA HIS A 71 -0.77 -21.24 20.90
C HIS A 71 -0.40 -20.20 21.96
N GLY A 72 0.78 -20.29 22.55
CA GLY A 72 1.28 -19.30 23.51
C GLY A 72 1.61 -17.95 22.87
N TYR A 73 1.82 -16.95 23.70
CA TYR A 73 2.35 -15.65 23.24
C TYR A 73 3.69 -15.81 22.55
N MET A 74 3.83 -15.18 21.39
CA MET A 74 5.09 -15.15 20.65
C MET A 74 5.90 -13.88 20.97
N PRO A 75 7.22 -13.92 20.76
CA PRO A 75 8.06 -12.72 20.94
C PRO A 75 7.58 -11.56 20.06
N TYR A 76 7.61 -10.33 20.61
CA TYR A 76 7.28 -9.10 19.87
C TYR A 76 8.12 -8.90 18.61
N VAL A 77 9.38 -9.38 18.64
CA VAL A 77 10.32 -9.36 17.49
C VAL A 77 9.96 -10.39 16.40
N GLY A 78 8.93 -11.22 16.60
CA GLY A 78 8.62 -12.35 15.74
C GLY A 78 9.55 -13.55 15.96
N ILE A 79 9.19 -14.72 15.41
CA ILE A 79 10.00 -15.92 15.53
C ILE A 79 11.27 -15.82 14.66
N PRO A 80 12.37 -16.48 15.09
CA PRO A 80 13.63 -16.44 14.34
C PRO A 80 13.51 -16.97 12.91
N GLU A 81 12.66 -17.98 12.68
CA GLU A 81 12.41 -18.58 11.37
C GLU A 81 11.92 -17.54 10.39
N LEU A 82 10.89 -16.77 10.75
CA LEU A 82 10.32 -15.74 9.88
C LEU A 82 11.34 -14.62 9.57
N ARG A 83 12.09 -14.19 10.58
CA ARG A 83 13.10 -13.14 10.39
C ARG A 83 14.24 -13.60 9.46
N ARG A 84 14.69 -14.87 9.61
CA ARG A 84 15.68 -15.46 8.70
C ARG A 84 15.15 -15.60 7.28
N SER A 85 13.89 -16.00 7.12
CA SER A 85 13.26 -16.11 5.78
C SER A 85 13.16 -14.74 5.10
N PHE A 86 12.79 -13.67 5.82
CA PHE A 86 12.82 -12.32 5.26
C PHE A 86 14.24 -11.88 4.87
N ALA A 87 15.24 -12.15 5.71
CA ALA A 87 16.63 -11.81 5.37
C ALA A 87 17.12 -12.55 4.11
N ALA A 88 16.84 -13.84 4.01
CA ALA A 88 17.17 -14.66 2.84
C ALA A 88 16.45 -14.16 1.58
N TRP A 89 15.18 -13.79 1.71
CA TRP A 89 14.38 -13.27 0.62
C TRP A 89 14.90 -11.91 0.12
N TYR A 90 15.27 -10.99 1.03
CA TYR A 90 15.89 -9.71 0.66
C TYR A 90 17.23 -9.90 -0.04
N LYS A 91 18.06 -10.83 0.45
CA LYS A 91 19.33 -11.16 -0.19
C LYS A 91 19.12 -11.73 -1.60
N LYS A 92 18.18 -12.67 -1.75
CA LYS A 92 17.88 -13.32 -3.03
C LYS A 92 17.38 -12.34 -4.09
N TRP A 93 16.41 -11.50 -3.73
CA TRP A 93 15.66 -10.71 -4.71
C TRP A 93 16.16 -9.27 -4.89
N TYR A 94 16.76 -8.70 -3.86
CA TYR A 94 17.24 -7.32 -3.89
C TYR A 94 18.76 -7.20 -3.73
N GLY A 95 19.48 -8.30 -3.46
CA GLY A 95 20.90 -8.27 -3.14
C GLY A 95 21.22 -7.56 -1.79
N VAL A 96 20.22 -7.37 -0.93
CA VAL A 96 20.36 -6.65 0.33
C VAL A 96 20.61 -7.62 1.48
N GLU A 97 21.73 -7.46 2.15
CA GLU A 97 22.05 -8.23 3.37
C GLU A 97 21.46 -7.56 4.60
N LEU A 98 20.65 -8.30 5.35
CA LEU A 98 20.02 -7.87 6.60
C LEU A 98 20.37 -8.83 7.71
N ASN A 99 20.71 -8.29 8.90
CA ASN A 99 20.83 -9.10 10.09
C ASN A 99 19.43 -9.47 10.62
N PRO A 100 19.03 -10.75 10.59
CA PRO A 100 17.69 -11.16 10.99
C PRO A 100 17.40 -10.90 12.48
N ASN A 101 18.44 -10.69 13.31
CA ASN A 101 18.25 -10.48 14.73
C ASN A 101 18.03 -9.02 15.13
N THR A 102 18.50 -8.07 14.32
CA THR A 102 18.54 -6.65 14.69
C THR A 102 17.98 -5.69 13.64
N GLU A 103 17.93 -6.09 12.35
CA GLU A 103 17.60 -5.21 11.25
C GLU A 103 16.21 -5.50 10.61
N ILE A 104 15.46 -6.45 11.17
CA ILE A 104 14.13 -6.86 10.67
C ILE A 104 13.13 -6.87 11.82
N GLN A 105 12.00 -6.22 11.63
CA GLN A 105 10.83 -6.30 12.50
C GLN A 105 9.60 -6.78 11.72
N PRO A 106 9.13 -8.02 11.96
CA PRO A 106 7.83 -8.49 11.45
C PRO A 106 6.68 -7.64 11.98
N LEU A 107 5.66 -7.43 11.13
CA LEU A 107 4.50 -6.57 11.38
C LEU A 107 3.20 -7.33 11.14
N ILE A 108 2.14 -6.96 11.85
CA ILE A 108 0.77 -7.42 11.59
C ILE A 108 0.20 -6.67 10.36
N GLY A 109 0.85 -6.87 9.22
CA GLY A 109 0.73 -6.09 7.99
C GLY A 109 1.45 -4.74 8.06
N SER A 110 1.93 -4.24 6.93
CA SER A 110 2.71 -2.99 6.86
C SER A 110 1.95 -1.76 7.37
N LYS A 111 0.60 -1.77 7.32
CA LYS A 111 -0.21 -0.62 7.76
C LYS A 111 0.01 -0.26 9.24
N GLU A 112 0.18 -1.24 10.14
CA GLU A 112 0.50 -0.94 11.54
C GLU A 112 1.89 -0.32 11.69
N GLY A 113 2.83 -0.70 10.82
CA GLY A 113 4.16 -0.12 10.79
C GLY A 113 4.15 1.40 10.56
N ILE A 114 3.18 1.92 9.81
CA ILE A 114 3.00 3.36 9.63
C ILE A 114 2.77 4.04 10.99
N LEU A 115 1.92 3.45 11.83
CA LEU A 115 1.68 3.94 13.19
C LEU A 115 2.96 3.88 14.04
N HIS A 116 3.64 2.73 14.04
CA HIS A 116 4.81 2.53 14.87
C HIS A 116 5.97 3.45 14.49
N VAL A 117 6.24 3.60 13.20
CA VAL A 117 7.28 4.50 12.69
C VAL A 117 6.94 5.95 13.00
N THR A 118 5.71 6.39 12.74
CA THR A 118 5.33 7.77 13.04
C THR A 118 5.46 8.07 14.53
N LEU A 119 5.05 7.15 15.42
CA LEU A 119 5.22 7.30 16.88
C LEU A 119 6.69 7.29 17.32
N ALA A 120 7.55 6.55 16.63
CA ALA A 120 8.97 6.44 17.01
C ALA A 120 9.81 7.66 16.60
N PHE A 121 9.41 8.34 15.51
CA PHE A 121 10.26 9.39 14.89
C PHE A 121 9.65 10.79 14.88
N VAL A 122 8.35 10.94 15.15
CA VAL A 122 7.65 12.22 14.97
C VAL A 122 6.92 12.61 16.25
N ASN A 123 7.28 13.78 16.79
CA ASN A 123 6.56 14.39 17.91
C ASN A 123 5.34 15.21 17.40
N PRO A 124 4.33 15.45 18.25
CA PRO A 124 3.26 16.38 17.93
C PRO A 124 3.81 17.75 17.52
N GLY A 125 3.33 18.32 16.41
CA GLY A 125 3.78 19.59 15.84
C GLY A 125 5.00 19.49 14.91
N GLU A 126 5.69 18.36 14.84
CA GLU A 126 6.70 18.11 13.80
C GLU A 126 6.04 17.74 12.47
N GLN A 127 6.81 17.83 11.37
CA GLN A 127 6.30 17.72 10.02
C GLN A 127 6.63 16.37 9.37
N VAL A 128 5.69 15.88 8.55
CA VAL A 128 5.82 14.67 7.75
C VAL A 128 5.53 14.99 6.29
N LEU A 129 6.47 14.66 5.41
CA LEU A 129 6.27 14.74 3.96
C LEU A 129 5.49 13.53 3.46
N VAL A 130 4.42 13.79 2.70
CA VAL A 130 3.52 12.77 2.16
C VAL A 130 3.32 12.98 0.66
N PRO A 131 3.38 11.93 -0.18
CA PRO A 131 3.21 12.06 -1.62
C PRO A 131 1.78 12.46 -2.00
N ASN A 132 1.65 13.30 -3.01
CA ASN A 132 0.38 13.70 -3.63
C ASN A 132 0.43 13.48 -5.15
N PRO A 133 -0.22 12.43 -5.70
CA PRO A 133 -1.09 11.48 -5.01
C PRO A 133 -0.30 10.43 -4.20
N GLY A 134 -0.94 9.83 -3.20
CA GLY A 134 -0.33 8.80 -2.36
C GLY A 134 -1.34 8.00 -1.54
N TYR A 135 -0.84 7.06 -0.74
CA TYR A 135 -1.68 6.24 0.12
C TYR A 135 -2.21 7.08 1.30
N PRO A 136 -3.52 7.27 1.39
CA PRO A 136 -4.13 8.21 2.34
C PRO A 136 -3.86 7.90 3.82
N THR A 137 -3.45 6.68 4.15
CA THR A 137 -3.13 6.30 5.54
C THR A 137 -1.90 7.08 6.06
N TYR A 138 -0.95 7.46 5.20
CA TYR A 138 0.18 8.28 5.63
C TYR A 138 -0.29 9.62 6.20
N THR A 139 -1.23 10.27 5.51
CA THR A 139 -1.83 11.53 5.98
C THR A 139 -2.67 11.34 7.24
N SER A 140 -3.58 10.35 7.24
CA SER A 140 -4.55 10.20 8.32
C SER A 140 -3.90 9.81 9.65
N LEU A 141 -2.95 8.86 9.63
CA LEU A 141 -2.23 8.48 10.85
C LEU A 141 -1.32 9.59 11.37
N SER A 142 -0.59 10.29 10.50
CA SER A 142 0.23 11.43 10.91
C SER A 142 -0.60 12.50 11.62
N LYS A 143 -1.78 12.85 11.08
CA LYS A 143 -2.70 13.81 11.70
C LYS A 143 -3.26 13.33 13.05
N ILE A 144 -3.66 12.04 13.16
CA ILE A 144 -4.12 11.46 14.42
C ILE A 144 -3.06 11.56 15.52
N LEU A 145 -1.79 11.43 15.13
CA LEU A 145 -0.65 11.51 16.05
C LEU A 145 -0.19 12.96 16.32
N GLY A 146 -0.86 13.94 15.74
CA GLY A 146 -0.57 15.37 15.96
C GLY A 146 0.55 15.93 15.10
N ALA A 147 1.01 15.19 14.10
CA ALA A 147 2.00 15.69 13.14
C ALA A 147 1.34 16.63 12.10
N GLU A 148 2.10 17.59 11.65
CA GLU A 148 1.77 18.44 10.50
C GLU A 148 2.10 17.72 9.19
N VAL A 149 1.13 17.58 8.30
CA VAL A 149 1.32 16.92 7.01
C VAL A 149 1.62 17.94 5.93
N ILE A 150 2.78 17.80 5.29
CA ILE A 150 3.19 18.59 4.13
C ILE A 150 3.18 17.67 2.91
N ASN A 151 2.40 18.06 1.88
CA ASN A 151 2.38 17.30 0.64
C ASN A 151 3.55 17.70 -0.26
N TYR A 152 4.20 16.71 -0.87
CA TYR A 152 5.07 16.94 -2.02
C TYR A 152 4.40 16.36 -3.28
N ASN A 153 4.56 17.05 -4.40
CA ASN A 153 3.81 16.75 -5.60
C ASN A 153 4.49 15.68 -6.46
N LEU A 154 3.72 14.66 -6.83
CA LEU A 154 4.06 13.75 -7.91
C LEU A 154 3.22 14.15 -9.13
N LYS A 155 3.86 14.32 -10.28
CA LYS A 155 3.23 14.80 -11.50
C LYS A 155 3.55 13.90 -12.68
N GLU A 156 2.63 13.82 -13.64
CA GLU A 156 2.77 13.02 -14.85
C GLU A 156 4.00 13.42 -15.66
N GLU A 157 4.25 14.73 -15.81
CA GLU A 157 5.39 15.28 -16.54
C GLU A 157 6.76 14.87 -15.96
N ASN A 158 6.81 14.53 -14.65
CA ASN A 158 8.01 14.02 -13.97
C ASN A 158 7.98 12.49 -13.81
N GLY A 159 7.12 11.77 -14.54
CA GLY A 159 6.97 10.32 -14.41
C GLY A 159 6.51 9.88 -13.02
N TRP A 160 5.78 10.75 -12.30
CA TRP A 160 5.32 10.52 -10.92
C TRP A 160 6.46 10.34 -9.91
N MET A 161 7.61 10.96 -10.20
CA MET A 161 8.75 11.03 -9.28
C MET A 161 8.72 12.35 -8.48
N PRO A 162 9.32 12.39 -7.26
CA PRO A 162 9.50 13.62 -6.53
C PRO A 162 10.30 14.65 -7.34
N ASP A 163 9.88 15.90 -7.30
CA ASP A 163 10.65 17.02 -7.82
C ASP A 163 11.66 17.46 -6.74
N PHE A 164 12.92 17.07 -6.91
CA PHE A 164 13.96 17.38 -5.92
C PHE A 164 14.27 18.87 -5.85
N ASP A 165 14.08 19.64 -6.93
CA ASP A 165 14.26 21.09 -6.91
C ASP A 165 13.14 21.77 -6.09
N GLU A 166 11.91 21.24 -6.14
CA GLU A 166 10.81 21.68 -5.27
C GLU A 166 11.13 21.32 -3.80
N LEU A 167 11.55 20.09 -3.52
CA LEU A 167 11.90 19.61 -2.18
C LEU A 167 13.06 20.41 -1.56
N GLU A 168 14.08 20.77 -2.35
CA GLU A 168 15.23 21.55 -1.84
C GLU A 168 14.84 22.98 -1.40
N ARG A 169 13.79 23.54 -2.00
CA ARG A 169 13.28 24.88 -1.64
C ARG A 169 12.35 24.88 -0.43
N MET A 170 11.90 23.70 0.02
CA MET A 170 11.02 23.61 1.18
C MET A 170 11.78 23.84 2.49
N ASP A 171 11.10 24.44 3.46
CA ASP A 171 11.61 24.50 4.84
C ASP A 171 11.55 23.13 5.49
N MET A 172 12.72 22.52 5.71
CA MET A 172 12.87 21.19 6.31
C MET A 172 13.13 21.23 7.83
N SER A 173 13.15 22.40 8.46
CA SER A 173 13.57 22.57 9.87
C SER A 173 12.75 21.73 10.87
N ARG A 174 11.48 21.48 10.56
CA ARG A 174 10.57 20.65 11.38
C ARG A 174 10.22 19.30 10.76
N VAL A 175 10.72 19.00 9.56
CA VAL A 175 10.46 17.72 8.89
C VAL A 175 11.29 16.63 9.55
N LYS A 176 10.66 15.51 9.93
CA LYS A 176 11.31 14.34 10.51
C LYS A 176 11.21 13.11 9.62
N LEU A 177 10.15 13.01 8.85
CA LEU A 177 9.81 11.82 8.10
C LEU A 177 9.32 12.17 6.71
N MET A 178 9.74 11.40 5.70
CA MET A 178 9.21 11.43 4.34
C MET A 178 8.71 10.05 3.95
N TRP A 179 7.43 9.94 3.63
CA TRP A 179 6.85 8.73 3.07
C TRP A 179 7.08 8.69 1.56
N THR A 180 7.58 7.56 1.08
CA THR A 180 7.63 7.19 -0.34
C THR A 180 6.99 5.82 -0.54
N ASN A 181 6.53 5.55 -1.75
CA ASN A 181 5.94 4.27 -2.09
C ASN A 181 6.30 3.96 -3.55
N TYR A 182 7.26 3.07 -3.74
CA TYR A 182 7.68 2.63 -5.07
C TYR A 182 7.90 1.11 -5.07
N PRO A 183 7.30 0.39 -6.05
CA PRO A 183 6.38 0.89 -7.09
C PRO A 183 5.20 1.65 -6.53
N ASN A 184 4.84 2.79 -7.17
CA ASN A 184 3.91 3.75 -6.59
C ASN A 184 2.45 3.31 -6.72
N MET A 185 1.69 3.48 -5.66
CA MET A 185 0.23 3.44 -5.66
C MET A 185 -0.28 4.86 -5.36
N PRO A 186 -1.09 5.47 -6.23
CA PRO A 186 -1.92 4.80 -7.24
C PRO A 186 -1.33 4.76 -8.66
N THR A 187 -0.20 5.42 -8.95
CA THR A 187 0.21 5.79 -10.30
C THR A 187 0.85 4.65 -11.10
N GLY A 188 1.33 3.59 -10.44
CA GLY A 188 2.06 2.50 -11.10
C GLY A 188 3.49 2.84 -11.53
N ALA A 189 4.00 4.02 -11.15
CA ALA A 189 5.38 4.39 -11.45
C ALA A 189 6.35 3.46 -10.72
N ASN A 190 7.34 2.92 -11.45
CA ASN A 190 8.34 2.04 -10.87
C ASN A 190 9.51 2.85 -10.29
N ALA A 191 10.24 2.27 -9.33
CA ALA A 191 11.50 2.83 -8.86
C ALA A 191 12.60 2.71 -9.92
N THR A 192 13.57 3.61 -9.85
CA THR A 192 14.86 3.46 -10.55
C THR A 192 16.01 3.55 -9.55
N PRO A 193 17.17 2.99 -9.87
CA PRO A 193 18.37 3.13 -9.01
C PRO A 193 18.72 4.60 -8.76
N GLU A 194 18.55 5.46 -9.76
CA GLU A 194 18.82 6.91 -9.66
C GLU A 194 17.85 7.60 -8.70
N LEU A 195 16.55 7.23 -8.72
CA LEU A 195 15.57 7.75 -7.77
C LEU A 195 15.98 7.40 -6.33
N TYR A 196 16.29 6.13 -6.08
CA TYR A 196 16.66 5.71 -4.73
C TYR A 196 17.98 6.35 -4.26
N ALA A 197 18.98 6.50 -5.15
CA ALA A 197 20.20 7.19 -4.82
C ALA A 197 19.95 8.66 -4.43
N LYS A 198 19.09 9.38 -5.20
CA LYS A 198 18.70 10.77 -4.89
C LYS A 198 17.93 10.87 -3.56
N LEU A 199 17.04 9.93 -3.28
CA LEU A 199 16.28 9.92 -2.02
C LEU A 199 17.21 9.72 -0.82
N VAL A 200 18.15 8.78 -0.91
CA VAL A 200 19.13 8.52 0.18
C VAL A 200 20.04 9.73 0.40
N ASP A 201 20.55 10.35 -0.68
CA ASP A 201 21.36 11.57 -0.59
C ASP A 201 20.57 12.72 0.05
N PHE A 202 19.33 12.93 -0.41
CA PHE A 202 18.44 13.94 0.15
C PHE A 202 18.18 13.72 1.65
N ALA A 203 17.85 12.48 2.05
CA ALA A 203 17.61 12.13 3.45
C ALA A 203 18.80 12.48 4.34
N ARG A 204 20.01 12.13 3.91
CA ARG A 204 21.26 12.40 4.64
C ARG A 204 21.54 13.90 4.77
N ARG A 205 21.39 14.65 3.68
CA ARG A 205 21.65 16.11 3.68
C ARG A 205 20.64 16.88 4.53
N LYS A 206 19.40 16.41 4.59
CA LYS A 206 18.31 17.09 5.33
C LYS A 206 18.09 16.52 6.73
N ASP A 207 18.84 15.51 7.14
CA ASP A 207 18.71 14.84 8.45
C ASP A 207 17.28 14.37 8.74
N ILE A 208 16.65 13.72 7.75
CA ILE A 208 15.30 13.16 7.83
C ILE A 208 15.31 11.66 7.59
N VAL A 209 14.28 10.97 8.08
CA VAL A 209 14.05 9.54 7.77
C VAL A 209 13.15 9.41 6.55
N ILE A 210 13.59 8.63 5.56
CA ILE A 210 12.71 8.21 4.45
C ILE A 210 12.19 6.81 4.72
N VAL A 211 10.87 6.64 4.60
CA VAL A 211 10.22 5.32 4.66
C VAL A 211 9.67 4.97 3.29
N ASN A 212 10.23 3.95 2.66
CA ASN A 212 9.72 3.42 1.40
C ASN A 212 8.79 2.24 1.65
N ASP A 213 7.50 2.40 1.33
CA ASP A 213 6.52 1.30 1.37
C ASP A 213 6.54 0.54 0.05
N ASN A 214 7.02 -0.71 0.08
CA ASN A 214 7.36 -1.51 -1.11
C ASN A 214 6.57 -2.83 -1.23
N PRO A 215 5.23 -2.81 -1.24
CA PRO A 215 4.43 -4.03 -1.33
C PRO A 215 4.23 -4.55 -2.76
N TYR A 216 4.57 -3.77 -3.79
CA TYR A 216 4.19 -4.05 -5.18
C TYR A 216 5.34 -4.51 -6.08
N SER A 217 6.57 -4.64 -5.56
CA SER A 217 7.79 -4.93 -6.35
C SER A 217 7.71 -6.13 -7.27
N PHE A 218 6.88 -7.13 -6.95
CA PHE A 218 6.80 -8.39 -7.72
C PHE A 218 5.57 -8.48 -8.63
N ILE A 219 4.80 -7.40 -8.76
CA ILE A 219 3.58 -7.43 -9.57
C ILE A 219 3.78 -6.65 -10.84
N LEU A 220 3.77 -7.37 -11.98
CA LEU A 220 3.99 -6.81 -13.31
C LEU A 220 5.29 -5.99 -13.41
N ASN A 221 6.31 -6.40 -12.66
CA ASN A 221 7.61 -5.74 -12.58
C ASN A 221 8.72 -6.79 -12.70
N ASP A 222 9.50 -6.68 -13.76
CA ASP A 222 10.59 -7.61 -14.05
C ASP A 222 11.91 -7.23 -13.32
N HIS A 223 11.97 -6.04 -12.73
CA HIS A 223 13.16 -5.52 -12.05
C HIS A 223 12.79 -4.99 -10.66
N PRO A 224 12.52 -5.87 -9.68
CA PRO A 224 12.23 -5.46 -8.30
C PRO A 224 13.46 -4.79 -7.68
N LEU A 225 13.23 -3.63 -7.04
CA LEU A 225 14.29 -2.84 -6.38
C LEU A 225 13.93 -2.58 -4.91
N SER A 226 14.95 -2.44 -4.08
CA SER A 226 14.85 -2.00 -2.69
C SER A 226 15.65 -0.72 -2.50
N ILE A 227 15.12 0.25 -1.75
CA ILE A 227 15.86 1.46 -1.38
C ILE A 227 17.08 1.09 -0.52
N LEU A 228 17.01 0.00 0.23
CA LEU A 228 18.11 -0.49 1.07
C LEU A 228 19.29 -1.06 0.27
N SER A 229 19.16 -1.23 -1.05
CA SER A 229 20.28 -1.61 -1.93
C SER A 229 21.26 -0.44 -2.19
N VAL A 230 20.83 0.80 -1.92
CA VAL A 230 21.70 1.97 -2.05
C VAL A 230 22.71 2.01 -0.89
N PRO A 231 24.02 2.17 -1.17
CA PRO A 231 25.03 2.28 -0.12
C PRO A 231 24.70 3.36 0.91
N GLY A 232 24.70 2.99 2.19
CA GLY A 232 24.37 3.89 3.30
C GLY A 232 22.88 4.17 3.51
N ALA A 233 22.01 3.57 2.74
CA ALA A 233 20.54 3.76 2.91
C ALA A 233 20.07 3.39 4.32
N LYS A 234 20.60 2.33 4.92
CA LYS A 234 20.21 1.93 6.28
C LYS A 234 20.42 3.00 7.35
N GLU A 235 21.29 3.97 7.10
CA GLU A 235 21.57 5.08 8.05
C GLU A 235 20.38 6.06 8.17
N CYS A 236 19.55 6.18 7.13
CA CYS A 236 18.47 7.18 7.04
C CYS A 236 17.18 6.65 6.43
N CYS A 237 17.12 5.37 6.02
CA CYS A 237 15.93 4.82 5.39
C CYS A 237 15.38 3.61 6.15
N ILE A 238 14.06 3.49 6.10
CA ILE A 238 13.29 2.32 6.51
C ILE A 238 12.55 1.80 5.27
N GLU A 239 12.56 0.50 5.02
CA GLU A 239 11.73 -0.08 3.99
C GLU A 239 10.68 -1.01 4.60
N PHE A 240 9.42 -0.84 4.16
CA PHE A 240 8.34 -1.78 4.42
C PHE A 240 8.19 -2.77 3.28
N ASN A 241 7.86 -3.99 3.63
CA ASN A 241 7.38 -4.98 2.68
C ASN A 241 6.16 -5.71 3.23
N SER A 242 5.34 -6.25 2.33
CA SER A 242 4.09 -6.90 2.71
C SER A 242 3.83 -8.12 1.87
N MET A 243 3.49 -9.22 2.53
CA MET A 243 3.08 -10.45 1.86
C MET A 243 1.63 -10.37 1.34
N SER A 244 0.92 -9.31 1.67
CA SER A 244 -0.49 -9.11 1.24
C SER A 244 -0.64 -9.10 -0.27
N LYS A 245 0.38 -8.67 -1.03
CA LYS A 245 0.29 -8.48 -2.47
C LYS A 245 1.05 -9.55 -3.24
N SER A 246 2.35 -9.65 -3.03
CA SER A 246 3.24 -10.59 -3.74
C SER A 246 2.96 -12.07 -3.45
N HIS A 247 2.38 -12.38 -2.29
CA HIS A 247 2.10 -13.74 -1.86
C HIS A 247 0.61 -14.04 -1.68
N ASN A 248 -0.28 -13.15 -2.15
CA ASN A 248 -1.74 -13.30 -2.07
C ASN A 248 -2.27 -13.52 -0.62
N MET A 249 -1.68 -12.83 0.36
CA MET A 249 -1.98 -13.02 1.80
C MET A 249 -2.56 -11.76 2.47
N PRO A 250 -3.53 -11.03 1.85
CA PRO A 250 -4.02 -9.78 2.42
C PRO A 250 -4.74 -9.97 3.77
N GLY A 251 -5.49 -11.05 3.92
CA GLY A 251 -6.22 -11.39 5.16
C GLY A 251 -5.33 -11.92 6.29
N TRP A 252 -4.12 -12.38 5.98
CA TRP A 252 -3.20 -12.99 6.94
C TRP A 252 -2.47 -11.95 7.80
N ARG A 253 -2.46 -10.70 7.36
CA ARG A 253 -1.85 -9.57 8.08
C ARG A 253 -0.38 -9.79 8.40
N ILE A 254 0.43 -10.08 7.39
CA ILE A 254 1.87 -10.27 7.53
C ILE A 254 2.63 -9.29 6.65
N GLY A 255 3.57 -8.58 7.26
CA GLY A 255 4.53 -7.72 6.62
C GLY A 255 5.78 -7.61 7.48
N MET A 256 6.67 -6.73 7.10
CA MET A 256 7.87 -6.43 7.85
C MET A 256 8.35 -5.00 7.56
N LEU A 257 9.19 -4.48 8.44
CA LEU A 257 10.09 -3.38 8.14
C LEU A 257 11.55 -3.81 8.31
N ALA A 258 12.42 -3.18 7.55
CA ALA A 258 13.87 -3.34 7.65
C ALA A 258 14.56 -1.98 7.69
N SER A 259 15.61 -1.88 8.52
CA SER A 259 16.48 -0.73 8.66
C SER A 259 17.73 -1.09 9.47
N ASN A 260 18.49 -0.08 9.93
CA ASN A 260 19.54 -0.32 10.92
C ASN A 260 18.98 -0.77 12.29
N ALA A 261 19.85 -1.32 13.12
CA ALA A 261 19.47 -1.89 14.42
C ALA A 261 18.84 -0.88 15.38
N ASP A 262 19.31 0.36 15.39
CA ASP A 262 18.81 1.40 16.30
C ASP A 262 17.37 1.79 15.94
N PHE A 263 17.08 2.02 14.65
CA PHE A 263 15.73 2.34 14.18
C PHE A 263 14.76 1.21 14.47
N VAL A 264 15.15 -0.04 14.18
CA VAL A 264 14.33 -1.22 14.50
C VAL A 264 14.06 -1.32 16.00
N GLN A 265 15.06 -1.05 16.85
CA GLN A 265 14.90 -1.07 18.30
C GLN A 265 13.94 0.02 18.81
N TRP A 266 14.02 1.24 18.26
CA TRP A 266 13.11 2.32 18.64
C TRP A 266 11.65 2.02 18.24
N ILE A 267 11.46 1.47 17.05
CA ILE A 267 10.15 1.03 16.58
C ILE A 267 9.62 -0.13 17.42
N LEU A 268 10.48 -1.08 17.80
CA LEU A 268 10.09 -2.19 18.67
C LEU A 268 9.63 -1.72 20.05
N LYS A 269 10.22 -0.64 20.60
CA LYS A 269 9.74 -0.04 21.86
C LYS A 269 8.29 0.41 21.75
N VAL A 270 7.90 0.98 20.62
CA VAL A 270 6.49 1.34 20.36
C VAL A 270 5.63 0.09 20.20
N LYS A 271 6.03 -0.82 19.29
CA LYS A 271 5.27 -2.03 18.96
C LYS A 271 4.99 -2.90 20.19
N SER A 272 5.95 -3.12 21.05
CA SER A 272 5.81 -3.96 22.24
C SER A 272 4.80 -3.43 23.28
N ASN A 273 4.37 -2.18 23.16
CA ASN A 273 3.30 -1.58 23.97
C ASN A 273 1.92 -1.60 23.27
N ILE A 274 1.83 -2.11 22.05
CA ILE A 274 0.61 -2.09 21.24
C ILE A 274 0.09 -3.51 20.99
N ASP A 275 0.97 -4.47 20.74
CA ASP A 275 0.58 -5.87 20.48
C ASP A 275 1.46 -6.86 21.23
N SER A 276 1.10 -8.16 21.15
CA SER A 276 1.79 -9.26 21.86
C SER A 276 2.38 -10.30 20.90
N GLY A 277 2.73 -9.89 19.70
CA GLY A 277 3.30 -10.76 18.67
C GLY A 277 2.23 -11.51 17.87
N MET A 278 2.65 -12.10 16.75
CA MET A 278 1.78 -12.82 15.83
C MET A 278 1.68 -14.31 16.17
N PHE A 279 0.55 -14.91 15.87
CA PHE A 279 0.33 -16.36 16.00
C PHE A 279 1.45 -17.16 15.29
N ARG A 280 2.02 -18.16 16.00
CA ARG A 280 3.19 -18.91 15.54
C ARG A 280 2.95 -19.61 14.19
N ALA A 281 1.81 -20.26 14.03
CA ALA A 281 1.50 -20.98 12.80
C ALA A 281 1.45 -20.06 11.57
N MET A 282 0.92 -18.84 11.72
CA MET A 282 0.95 -17.83 10.65
C MET A 282 2.38 -17.40 10.30
N GLN A 283 3.24 -17.24 11.28
CA GLN A 283 4.63 -16.86 11.05
C GLN A 283 5.40 -17.96 10.31
N LEU A 284 5.19 -19.23 10.65
CA LEU A 284 5.81 -20.37 9.97
C LEU A 284 5.30 -20.54 8.54
N ALA A 285 4.01 -20.34 8.32
CA ALA A 285 3.43 -20.37 6.99
C ALA A 285 3.96 -19.21 6.13
N ALA A 286 4.15 -18.02 6.71
CA ALA A 286 4.79 -16.90 6.03
C ALA A 286 6.26 -17.18 5.69
N ALA A 287 7.01 -17.79 6.61
CA ALA A 287 8.38 -18.23 6.35
C ALA A 287 8.44 -19.17 5.13
N ASN A 288 7.51 -20.17 5.07
CA ASN A 288 7.39 -21.04 3.90
C ASN A 288 7.03 -20.26 2.62
N ALA A 289 6.11 -19.30 2.68
CA ALA A 289 5.74 -18.51 1.50
C ALA A 289 6.93 -17.70 0.94
N LEU A 290 7.84 -17.25 1.80
CA LEU A 290 9.05 -16.51 1.40
C LEU A 290 10.10 -17.38 0.69
N GLU A 291 9.95 -18.71 0.71
CA GLU A 291 10.76 -19.64 -0.07
C GLU A 291 10.34 -19.72 -1.55
N ALA A 292 9.30 -18.97 -1.94
CA ALA A 292 8.79 -18.93 -3.29
C ALA A 292 9.89 -18.61 -4.32
N GLU A 293 9.88 -19.38 -5.41
CA GLU A 293 10.78 -19.22 -6.53
C GLU A 293 10.16 -18.34 -7.64
N GLN A 294 10.89 -18.09 -8.72
CA GLN A 294 10.45 -17.21 -9.83
C GLN A 294 9.10 -17.67 -10.40
N GLU A 295 8.88 -18.97 -10.50
CA GLU A 295 7.66 -19.57 -11.06
C GLU A 295 6.39 -19.14 -10.34
N TRP A 296 6.46 -18.89 -9.03
CA TRP A 296 5.34 -18.35 -8.26
C TRP A 296 4.93 -16.97 -8.75
N TYR A 297 5.93 -16.08 -8.89
CA TYR A 297 5.68 -14.71 -9.34
C TYR A 297 5.25 -14.67 -10.80
N ASP A 298 5.83 -15.51 -11.65
CA ASP A 298 5.46 -15.64 -13.06
C ASP A 298 4.04 -16.13 -13.25
N GLY A 299 3.62 -17.12 -12.44
CA GLY A 299 2.26 -17.64 -12.42
C GLY A 299 1.24 -16.57 -12.03
N ASN A 300 1.51 -15.79 -10.98
CA ASN A 300 0.66 -14.68 -10.58
C ASN A 300 0.65 -13.57 -11.65
N ASN A 301 1.80 -13.21 -12.18
CA ASN A 301 1.93 -12.15 -13.19
C ASN A 301 1.27 -12.51 -14.52
N LYS A 302 1.18 -13.80 -14.87
CA LYS A 302 0.40 -14.24 -16.03
C LYS A 302 -1.08 -13.81 -15.91
N ASN A 303 -1.68 -14.00 -14.73
CA ASN A 303 -3.05 -13.57 -14.47
C ASN A 303 -3.17 -12.04 -14.49
N TYR A 304 -2.23 -11.34 -13.84
CA TYR A 304 -2.24 -9.88 -13.82
C TYR A 304 -2.01 -9.25 -15.19
N ARG A 305 -1.21 -9.86 -16.09
CA ARG A 305 -1.05 -9.40 -17.48
C ARG A 305 -2.37 -9.46 -18.25
N ASN A 306 -3.12 -10.57 -18.15
CA ASN A 306 -4.43 -10.68 -18.79
C ASN A 306 -5.42 -9.65 -18.24
N ARG A 307 -5.48 -9.50 -16.94
CA ARG A 307 -6.34 -8.52 -16.26
C ARG A 307 -5.97 -7.08 -16.60
N ARG A 308 -4.67 -6.79 -16.76
CA ARG A 308 -4.20 -5.47 -17.21
C ARG A 308 -4.67 -5.17 -18.63
N HIS A 309 -4.64 -6.14 -19.51
CA HIS A 309 -5.19 -5.98 -20.87
C HIS A 309 -6.68 -5.63 -20.83
N LEU A 310 -7.49 -6.40 -20.10
CA LEU A 310 -8.94 -6.13 -19.96
C LEU A 310 -9.22 -4.77 -19.29
N ALA A 311 -8.46 -4.40 -18.27
CA ALA A 311 -8.57 -3.10 -17.62
C ALA A 311 -8.14 -1.95 -18.56
N GLY A 312 -7.17 -2.17 -19.44
CA GLY A 312 -6.79 -1.24 -20.51
C GLY A 312 -7.90 -1.02 -21.52
N GLU A 313 -8.59 -2.09 -21.93
CA GLU A 313 -9.80 -1.98 -22.76
C GLU A 313 -10.92 -1.18 -22.08
N ILE A 314 -11.08 -1.32 -20.76
CA ILE A 314 -12.02 -0.49 -19.98
C ILE A 314 -11.58 0.98 -20.00
N MET A 315 -10.29 1.27 -19.81
CA MET A 315 -9.76 2.64 -19.92
C MET A 315 -10.06 3.25 -21.27
N HIS A 316 -9.79 2.53 -22.36
CA HIS A 316 -10.08 2.98 -23.73
C HIS A 316 -11.59 3.19 -23.98
N ALA A 317 -12.46 2.30 -23.49
CA ALA A 317 -13.89 2.43 -23.60
C ALA A 317 -14.45 3.67 -22.88
N LEU A 318 -13.74 4.14 -21.83
CA LEU A 318 -14.06 5.38 -21.12
C LEU A 318 -13.36 6.63 -21.71
N GLY A 319 -12.58 6.47 -22.79
CA GLY A 319 -11.80 7.54 -23.40
C GLY A 319 -10.59 7.97 -22.55
N CYS A 320 -10.19 7.17 -21.57
CA CYS A 320 -9.05 7.46 -20.71
C CYS A 320 -7.72 7.03 -21.36
N THR A 321 -6.65 7.76 -21.05
CA THR A 321 -5.28 7.42 -21.44
C THR A 321 -4.48 6.95 -20.22
N TYR A 322 -3.52 6.06 -20.41
CA TYR A 322 -2.64 5.58 -19.35
C TYR A 322 -1.25 5.18 -19.91
N ASP A 323 -0.25 5.16 -19.06
CA ASP A 323 1.09 4.68 -19.43
C ASP A 323 1.11 3.14 -19.33
N GLU A 324 1.44 2.47 -20.44
CA GLU A 324 1.54 1.01 -20.51
C GLU A 324 2.70 0.43 -19.70
N LYS A 325 3.67 1.26 -19.28
CA LYS A 325 4.81 0.86 -18.46
C LYS A 325 4.51 0.78 -16.96
N GLN A 326 3.29 1.12 -16.56
CA GLN A 326 2.88 1.01 -15.16
C GLN A 326 3.06 -0.41 -14.64
N VAL A 327 3.53 -0.51 -13.38
CA VAL A 327 3.69 -1.77 -12.65
C VAL A 327 2.74 -1.83 -11.45
N GLY A 328 2.71 -2.97 -10.76
CA GLY A 328 1.79 -3.17 -9.64
C GLY A 328 0.41 -3.66 -10.07
N MET A 329 -0.53 -3.62 -9.15
CA MET A 329 -1.86 -4.25 -9.33
C MET A 329 -2.98 -3.26 -9.67
N PHE A 330 -2.63 -2.08 -10.16
CA PHE A 330 -3.59 -1.03 -10.54
C PHE A 330 -3.24 -0.44 -11.90
N LEU A 331 -4.25 0.01 -12.62
CA LEU A 331 -4.08 0.96 -13.70
C LEU A 331 -4.55 2.34 -13.27
N TRP A 332 -3.74 3.34 -13.55
CA TRP A 332 -3.97 4.76 -13.31
C TRP A 332 -4.12 5.45 -14.64
N GLY A 333 -5.32 5.93 -14.95
CA GLY A 333 -5.65 6.52 -16.24
C GLY A 333 -6.19 7.94 -16.10
N LYS A 334 -5.78 8.79 -17.02
CA LYS A 334 -6.24 10.18 -17.14
C LYS A 334 -7.56 10.20 -17.89
N ILE A 335 -8.55 10.88 -17.34
CA ILE A 335 -9.84 11.07 -17.99
C ILE A 335 -9.73 12.03 -19.17
N PRO A 336 -10.59 11.88 -20.23
CA PRO A 336 -10.55 12.76 -21.39
C PRO A 336 -10.88 14.21 -21.02
N ASP A 337 -10.35 15.17 -21.80
CA ASP A 337 -10.59 16.61 -21.55
C ASP A 337 -12.07 17.00 -21.73
N SER A 338 -12.83 16.24 -22.49
CA SER A 338 -14.29 16.40 -22.62
C SER A 338 -15.05 16.08 -21.33
N CYS A 339 -14.44 15.38 -20.38
CA CYS A 339 -15.02 15.11 -19.08
C CYS A 339 -14.54 16.16 -18.07
N ALA A 340 -15.47 16.94 -17.53
CA ALA A 340 -15.15 18.05 -16.64
C ALA A 340 -14.62 17.57 -15.27
N ASP A 341 -15.20 16.50 -14.73
CA ASP A 341 -14.93 16.01 -13.39
C ASP A 341 -14.82 14.48 -13.34
N VAL A 342 -13.83 13.98 -12.59
CA VAL A 342 -13.61 12.54 -12.40
C VAL A 342 -14.71 11.90 -11.56
N GLU A 343 -15.31 12.63 -10.62
CA GLU A 343 -16.39 12.13 -9.79
C GLU A 343 -17.64 11.89 -10.65
N GLU A 344 -17.98 12.86 -11.53
CA GLU A 344 -19.09 12.71 -12.49
C GLU A 344 -18.92 11.45 -13.35
N LEU A 345 -17.71 11.21 -13.88
CA LEU A 345 -17.43 10.02 -14.68
C LEU A 345 -17.62 8.73 -13.86
N THR A 346 -17.05 8.66 -12.66
CA THR A 346 -17.13 7.46 -11.83
C THR A 346 -18.55 7.18 -11.31
N GLU A 347 -19.33 8.23 -11.00
CA GLU A 347 -20.73 8.10 -10.64
C GLU A 347 -21.58 7.62 -11.84
N LYS A 348 -21.36 8.19 -13.04
CA LYS A 348 -22.02 7.73 -14.26
C LYS A 348 -21.76 6.24 -14.51
N VAL A 349 -20.52 5.80 -14.37
CA VAL A 349 -20.14 4.38 -14.53
C VAL A 349 -20.77 3.51 -13.44
N LEU A 350 -20.80 3.95 -12.19
CA LEU A 350 -21.42 3.21 -11.08
C LEU A 350 -22.91 3.00 -11.31
N HIS A 351 -23.64 4.06 -11.66
CA HIS A 351 -25.10 3.99 -11.74
C HIS A 351 -25.61 3.42 -13.06
N ASN A 352 -24.95 3.68 -14.20
CA ASN A 352 -25.41 3.24 -15.50
C ASN A 352 -24.85 1.86 -15.89
N ALA A 353 -23.56 1.61 -15.64
CA ALA A 353 -22.91 0.33 -15.93
C ALA A 353 -22.89 -0.64 -14.73
N ARG A 354 -23.19 -0.16 -13.52
CA ARG A 354 -23.06 -0.94 -12.26
C ARG A 354 -21.63 -1.45 -12.06
N VAL A 355 -20.66 -0.58 -12.33
CA VAL A 355 -19.24 -0.85 -12.16
C VAL A 355 -18.65 0.25 -11.27
N PHE A 356 -18.06 -0.13 -10.16
CA PHE A 356 -17.38 0.82 -9.27
C PHE A 356 -15.91 0.94 -9.64
N ILE A 357 -15.51 2.15 -10.04
CA ILE A 357 -14.12 2.55 -10.34
C ILE A 357 -13.73 3.63 -9.35
N THR A 358 -12.47 3.63 -8.91
CA THR A 358 -11.99 4.57 -7.91
C THR A 358 -11.62 5.92 -8.53
N PRO A 359 -12.26 7.05 -8.11
CA PRO A 359 -11.82 8.38 -8.54
C PRO A 359 -10.48 8.74 -7.90
N GLY A 360 -9.60 9.37 -8.68
CA GLY A 360 -8.21 9.60 -8.26
C GLY A 360 -8.03 10.65 -7.18
N PHE A 361 -8.98 11.59 -7.01
CA PHE A 361 -8.87 12.62 -5.97
C PHE A 361 -8.79 12.05 -4.53
N ILE A 362 -9.22 10.82 -4.32
CA ILE A 362 -9.12 10.17 -2.99
C ILE A 362 -7.66 9.94 -2.57
N PHE A 363 -6.73 9.95 -3.53
CA PHE A 363 -5.30 9.80 -3.28
C PHE A 363 -4.58 11.15 -3.14
N GLY A 364 -5.28 12.25 -3.40
CA GLY A 364 -4.74 13.61 -3.32
C GLY A 364 -5.19 14.50 -4.48
N SER A 365 -4.91 15.78 -4.36
CA SER A 365 -5.37 16.79 -5.33
C SER A 365 -4.85 16.58 -6.75
N ASN A 366 -3.65 16.02 -6.91
CA ASN A 366 -3.07 15.72 -8.23
C ASN A 366 -3.74 14.51 -8.91
N GLY A 367 -4.62 13.81 -8.20
CA GLY A 367 -5.45 12.74 -8.74
C GLY A 367 -6.78 13.19 -9.38
N LYS A 368 -7.12 14.50 -9.35
CA LYS A 368 -8.44 15.00 -9.79
C LYS A 368 -8.81 14.71 -11.24
N ARG A 369 -7.81 14.45 -12.10
CA ARG A 369 -8.02 14.13 -13.52
C ARG A 369 -7.82 12.65 -13.84
N TYR A 370 -7.81 11.77 -12.81
CA TYR A 370 -7.45 10.38 -12.97
C TYR A 370 -8.47 9.43 -12.34
N ILE A 371 -8.55 8.23 -12.89
CA ILE A 371 -9.24 7.08 -12.29
C ILE A 371 -8.23 5.98 -12.00
N ARG A 372 -8.56 5.12 -11.02
CA ARG A 372 -7.77 3.92 -10.73
C ARG A 372 -8.63 2.66 -10.88
N ILE A 373 -8.17 1.70 -11.69
CA ILE A 373 -8.76 0.37 -11.84
C ILE A 373 -7.87 -0.65 -11.14
N SER A 374 -8.46 -1.49 -10.30
CA SER A 374 -7.79 -2.61 -9.64
C SER A 374 -7.78 -3.85 -10.54
N LEU A 375 -6.64 -4.53 -10.60
CA LEU A 375 -6.49 -5.82 -11.27
C LEU A 375 -6.83 -7.01 -10.36
N CYS A 376 -7.34 -6.75 -9.14
CA CYS A 376 -7.72 -7.77 -8.16
C CYS A 376 -9.18 -8.23 -8.35
N CYS A 377 -9.54 -8.54 -9.58
CA CYS A 377 -10.88 -9.01 -9.95
C CYS A 377 -10.75 -10.15 -10.97
N LYS A 378 -11.59 -11.16 -10.86
CA LYS A 378 -11.57 -12.32 -11.79
C LYS A 378 -11.82 -11.86 -13.23
N ASP A 379 -11.16 -12.51 -14.18
CA ASP A 379 -11.18 -12.16 -15.61
C ASP A 379 -12.61 -12.00 -16.15
N HIS A 380 -13.51 -12.95 -15.88
CA HIS A 380 -14.90 -12.88 -16.34
C HIS A 380 -15.69 -11.68 -15.76
N LYS A 381 -15.29 -11.16 -14.58
CA LYS A 381 -15.88 -9.93 -14.01
C LYS A 381 -15.35 -8.67 -14.72
N LEU A 382 -14.09 -8.67 -15.13
CA LEU A 382 -13.53 -7.59 -15.95
C LEU A 382 -14.15 -7.58 -17.35
N GLU A 383 -14.35 -8.74 -17.97
CA GLU A 383 -15.05 -8.88 -19.26
C GLU A 383 -16.49 -8.37 -19.18
N GLU A 384 -17.23 -8.75 -18.14
CA GLU A 384 -18.58 -8.27 -17.91
C GLU A 384 -18.62 -6.75 -17.64
N ALA A 385 -17.68 -6.23 -16.86
CA ALA A 385 -17.56 -4.78 -16.61
C ALA A 385 -17.29 -4.02 -17.92
N LEU A 386 -16.38 -4.53 -18.77
CA LEU A 386 -16.08 -3.95 -20.08
C LEU A 386 -17.34 -3.92 -20.99
N LYS A 387 -18.07 -5.03 -21.02
CA LYS A 387 -19.33 -5.13 -21.78
C LYS A 387 -20.33 -4.08 -21.32
N ARG A 388 -20.62 -3.99 -20.01
CA ARG A 388 -21.57 -3.02 -19.44
C ARG A 388 -21.17 -1.58 -19.72
N ILE A 389 -19.85 -1.28 -19.65
CA ILE A 389 -19.34 0.07 -19.94
C ILE A 389 -19.51 0.42 -21.44
N ARG A 390 -19.27 -0.52 -22.36
CA ARG A 390 -19.48 -0.32 -23.79
C ARG A 390 -20.96 -0.13 -24.15
N GLU A 391 -21.85 -0.73 -23.40
CA GLU A 391 -23.32 -0.61 -23.56
C GLU A 391 -23.90 0.64 -22.87
N MET A 392 -23.10 1.34 -22.06
CA MET A 392 -23.51 2.54 -21.34
C MET A 392 -23.80 3.70 -22.30
N LYS A 393 -25.02 4.21 -22.24
CA LYS A 393 -25.48 5.36 -23.05
C LYS A 393 -25.18 6.70 -22.39
#